data_342228fb4adaa3cc0b59235822d59706
#
_entry.id   342228fb4adaa3cc0b59235822d59706
#
_cell.length_a   1.000
_cell.length_b   1.000
_cell.length_c   1.000
_cell.angle_alpha   90.00
_cell.angle_beta   90.00
_cell.angle_gamma   90.00
#
_symmetry.space_group_name_H-M   'P 1'
#
loop_
_entity.id
_entity.type
_entity.pdbx_description
1 polymer ?
#
loop_
_entity_poly.entity_id
_entity_poly.type
_entity_poly.pdbx_seq_one_letter_code
_entity_poly.pdbx_strand_id
1 'polypeptide(L)'
;MNLLTQELSSRGDSCEEQKTTEIVTSTPLLALPAPEASSRPTDEQIIAQENSIRAEVADKLPFVGDVEPLASLEAEYKDGSSVFRDKIRSLEQQYTSIRRTRGDGNCAYRAFIFGYMEQLVNTDDLQERNRVVTCLRQWKKKLVEAGFQELVFEDAMEVVIDQLNSLGTEEPLQTAMLEENMRDSMLSPMIVMLLRLLTSAEIQRRTDFFAPFVMGLCDDDVTVQQFCTKYVEPMGEESDHIQLVALTDALLVPVRVIYLDMSMATAMAGLGNDSTMVNHHDFIPEAMQQDAKVSKPVQPWVHVLYRPGHYDILYPHASAAQTAALSQ
;
A
#
# COMPACT_ATOMS: atom_id res chain seq x y z
N MET A 1 -34.96 -1.31 34.96
CA MET A 1 -35.70 -2.46 35.50
C MET A 1 -34.71 -3.59 35.57
N ASN A 2 -34.01 -3.71 36.71
CA ASN A 2 -34.30 -4.60 37.84
C ASN A 2 -34.08 -6.06 37.47
N LEU A 3 -33.20 -6.68 38.05
CA LEU A 3 -32.91 -7.43 39.30
C LEU A 3 -32.38 -8.80 38.89
N LEU A 4 -31.45 -9.47 39.47
CA LEU A 4 -31.21 -9.80 40.86
C LEU A 4 -29.80 -10.36 41.07
N THR A 5 -29.18 -9.88 42.11
CA THR A 5 -28.17 -10.47 42.97
C THR A 5 -28.72 -11.61 43.82
N GLN A 6 -27.89 -12.59 44.24
CA GLN A 6 -27.81 -13.28 45.53
C GLN A 6 -26.84 -14.44 45.43
N GLU A 7 -25.68 -14.42 46.09
CA GLU A 7 -25.36 -14.81 47.49
C GLU A 7 -25.77 -16.25 47.89
N LEU A 8 -24.77 -16.94 48.39
CA LEU A 8 -24.71 -17.72 49.64
C LEU A 8 -23.46 -18.64 49.59
N SER A 9 -22.39 -18.43 50.31
CA SER A 9 -22.11 -18.52 51.77
C SER A 9 -22.21 -19.94 52.34
N SER A 10 -21.03 -20.32 52.88
CA SER A 10 -20.71 -21.04 54.12
C SER A 10 -20.85 -22.56 54.28
N ARG A 11 -19.76 -23.10 54.78
CA ARG A 11 -19.44 -23.99 55.91
C ARG A 11 -18.34 -24.94 55.50
N GLY A 12 -17.15 -25.05 56.10
CA GLY A 12 -16.81 -25.13 57.48
C GLY A 12 -16.94 -26.55 58.01
N ASP A 13 -15.81 -27.26 58.09
CA ASP A 13 -15.55 -28.09 59.29
C ASP A 13 -14.11 -28.63 59.29
N SER A 14 -13.53 -28.50 60.47
CA SER A 14 -12.25 -28.94 60.99
C SER A 14 -12.20 -30.43 61.25
N CYS A 15 -11.04 -31.04 61.10
CA CYS A 15 -10.63 -32.13 61.98
C CYS A 15 -9.11 -32.29 62.09
N GLU A 16 -8.69 -32.56 63.31
CA GLU A 16 -7.36 -32.53 63.92
C GLU A 16 -6.42 -33.69 63.53
N GLU A 17 -5.15 -33.34 63.62
CA GLU A 17 -3.97 -34.08 64.17
C GLU A 17 -3.83 -35.59 64.01
N GLN A 18 -2.67 -35.98 63.46
CA GLN A 18 -1.75 -36.86 64.13
C GLN A 18 -0.31 -36.77 63.67
N LYS A 19 0.59 -36.46 64.64
CA LYS A 19 2.06 -36.41 64.51
C LYS A 19 2.61 -37.85 64.35
N THR A 20 3.49 -38.02 63.38
CA THR A 20 4.56 -39.01 63.47
C THR A 20 5.85 -38.45 62.95
N THR A 21 6.83 -38.39 63.82
CA THR A 21 8.18 -37.89 63.63
C THR A 21 9.02 -39.00 63.02
N GLU A 22 9.49 -38.84 61.82
CA GLU A 22 10.66 -39.62 61.32
C GLU A 22 11.74 -38.61 60.81
N ILE A 23 12.89 -38.76 61.48
CA ILE A 23 14.11 -38.03 61.16
C ILE A 23 14.77 -38.73 59.96
N VAL A 24 14.72 -38.09 58.79
CA VAL A 24 15.54 -38.50 57.64
C VAL A 24 16.53 -37.37 57.36
N THR A 25 17.79 -37.70 57.55
CA THR A 25 18.95 -36.89 57.22
C THR A 25 18.95 -36.51 55.71
N SER A 26 18.69 -35.28 55.40
CA SER A 26 18.74 -34.76 54.00
C SER A 26 20.11 -34.22 53.67
N THR A 27 20.77 -34.85 52.73
CA THR A 27 21.89 -34.30 51.96
C THR A 27 21.42 -33.03 51.23
N PRO A 28 22.19 -31.94 51.18
CA PRO A 28 21.76 -30.73 50.44
C PRO A 28 21.79 -31.02 48.95
N LEU A 29 20.60 -31.07 48.35
CA LEU A 29 20.45 -31.06 46.90
C LEU A 29 20.88 -29.70 46.39
N LEU A 30 21.94 -29.65 45.57
CA LEU A 30 22.33 -28.45 44.83
C LEU A 30 21.11 -27.98 44.05
N ALA A 31 20.61 -26.81 44.40
CA ALA A 31 19.57 -26.13 43.63
C ALA A 31 20.13 -25.80 42.25
N LEU A 32 19.60 -26.45 41.21
CA LEU A 32 19.79 -26.01 39.84
C LEU A 32 19.23 -24.59 39.75
N PRO A 33 19.93 -23.65 39.06
CA PRO A 33 19.39 -22.34 38.85
C PRO A 33 18.07 -22.47 38.09
N ALA A 34 17.04 -21.78 38.57
CA ALA A 34 15.77 -21.69 37.88
C ALA A 34 16.03 -21.20 36.44
N PRO A 35 15.35 -21.78 35.42
CA PRO A 35 15.49 -21.27 34.08
C PRO A 35 15.10 -19.78 34.11
N GLU A 36 16.01 -18.92 33.67
CA GLU A 36 15.73 -17.50 33.47
C GLU A 36 14.43 -17.43 32.67
N ALA A 37 13.43 -16.75 33.21
CA ALA A 37 12.18 -16.50 32.52
C ALA A 37 12.55 -15.79 31.23
N SER A 38 12.46 -16.46 30.09
CA SER A 38 12.63 -15.85 28.80
C SER A 38 11.57 -14.74 28.75
N SER A 39 12.01 -13.50 28.92
CA SER A 39 11.14 -12.35 28.79
C SER A 39 10.56 -12.39 27.39
N ARG A 40 9.23 -12.48 27.28
CA ARG A 40 8.57 -12.33 25.98
C ARG A 40 9.08 -11.03 25.37
N PRO A 41 9.45 -11.02 24.07
CA PRO A 41 9.87 -9.80 23.43
C PRO A 41 8.78 -8.74 23.60
N THR A 42 9.16 -7.49 23.80
CA THR A 42 8.21 -6.37 23.83
C THR A 42 7.65 -6.13 22.42
N ASP A 43 6.49 -5.51 22.33
CA ASP A 43 5.87 -5.19 21.03
C ASP A 43 6.83 -4.37 20.17
N GLU A 44 7.60 -3.46 20.77
CA GLU A 44 8.63 -2.68 20.07
C GLU A 44 9.75 -3.57 19.49
N GLN A 45 10.17 -4.60 20.22
CA GLN A 45 11.19 -5.55 19.74
C GLN A 45 10.64 -6.43 18.61
N ILE A 46 9.38 -6.83 18.68
CA ILE A 46 8.70 -7.57 17.61
C ILE A 46 8.62 -6.71 16.34
N ILE A 47 8.15 -5.49 16.45
CA ILE A 47 8.06 -4.54 15.33
C ILE A 47 9.44 -4.26 14.72
N ALA A 48 10.46 -4.04 15.56
CA ALA A 48 11.82 -3.81 15.09
C ALA A 48 12.38 -5.04 14.33
N GLN A 49 12.10 -6.24 14.81
CA GLN A 49 12.52 -7.47 14.15
C GLN A 49 11.77 -7.71 12.83
N GLU A 50 10.47 -7.47 12.80
CA GLU A 50 9.67 -7.56 11.57
C GLU A 50 10.17 -6.56 10.51
N ASN A 51 10.45 -5.32 10.91
CA ASN A 51 11.02 -4.31 10.02
C ASN A 51 12.41 -4.71 9.51
N SER A 52 13.26 -5.31 10.36
CA SER A 52 14.55 -5.81 9.93
C SER A 52 14.46 -6.95 8.92
N ILE A 53 13.57 -7.90 9.14
CA ILE A 53 13.30 -9.02 8.21
C ILE A 53 12.75 -8.47 6.89
N ARG A 54 11.81 -7.53 6.95
CA ARG A 54 11.23 -6.87 5.77
C ARG A 54 12.32 -6.16 4.95
N ALA A 55 13.21 -5.42 5.61
CA ALA A 55 14.32 -4.75 4.97
C ALA A 55 15.29 -5.72 4.29
N GLU A 56 15.69 -6.81 4.97
CA GLU A 56 16.58 -7.83 4.40
C GLU A 56 15.99 -8.54 3.16
N VAL A 57 14.68 -8.76 3.15
CA VAL A 57 13.99 -9.34 1.99
C VAL A 57 13.85 -8.31 0.87
N ALA A 58 13.53 -7.08 1.22
CA ALA A 58 13.38 -5.98 0.27
C ALA A 58 14.71 -5.68 -0.47
N ASP A 59 15.83 -5.67 0.23
CA ASP A 59 17.14 -5.37 -0.37
C ASP A 59 17.57 -6.38 -1.45
N LYS A 60 17.01 -7.58 -1.44
CA LYS A 60 17.27 -8.61 -2.45
C LYS A 60 16.46 -8.43 -3.73
N LEU A 61 15.42 -7.60 -3.71
CA LEU A 61 14.52 -7.37 -4.83
C LEU A 61 14.78 -6.00 -5.46
N PRO A 62 14.70 -5.86 -6.79
CA PRO A 62 14.73 -4.55 -7.44
C PRO A 62 13.53 -3.70 -6.96
N PHE A 63 13.65 -2.38 -7.00
CA PHE A 63 12.53 -1.48 -6.67
C PHE A 63 11.30 -1.74 -7.54
N VAL A 64 11.53 -2.03 -8.81
CA VAL A 64 10.52 -2.46 -9.78
C VAL A 64 11.05 -3.70 -10.50
N GLY A 65 10.32 -4.81 -10.44
CA GLY A 65 10.66 -6.09 -11.03
C GLY A 65 10.42 -6.13 -12.54
N ASP A 66 10.62 -7.30 -13.13
CA ASP A 66 10.23 -7.58 -14.51
C ASP A 66 8.73 -7.88 -14.61
N VAL A 67 8.20 -7.85 -15.82
CA VAL A 67 6.83 -8.30 -16.08
C VAL A 67 6.78 -9.83 -16.01
N GLU A 68 5.88 -10.35 -15.19
CA GLU A 68 5.65 -11.77 -14.98
C GLU A 68 4.23 -12.16 -15.43
N PRO A 69 4.02 -13.39 -15.92
CA PRO A 69 2.66 -13.87 -16.15
C PRO A 69 1.91 -13.96 -14.82
N LEU A 70 0.59 -13.73 -14.82
CA LEU A 70 -0.22 -13.75 -13.59
C LEU A 70 -0.21 -15.13 -12.89
N ALA A 71 0.08 -16.20 -13.64
CA ALA A 71 0.30 -17.54 -13.08
C ALA A 71 1.45 -17.62 -12.06
N SER A 72 2.44 -16.68 -12.08
CA SER A 72 3.48 -16.59 -11.06
C SER A 72 2.88 -16.23 -9.70
N LEU A 73 1.85 -15.39 -9.68
CA LEU A 73 1.10 -15.06 -8.47
C LEU A 73 0.31 -16.27 -7.96
N GLU A 74 -0.33 -17.06 -8.83
CA GLU A 74 -1.04 -18.28 -8.41
C GLU A 74 -0.10 -19.27 -7.73
N ALA A 75 1.14 -19.39 -8.21
CA ALA A 75 2.14 -20.28 -7.65
C ALA A 75 2.53 -19.91 -6.19
N GLU A 76 2.52 -18.63 -5.83
CA GLU A 76 2.78 -18.17 -4.45
C GLU A 76 1.69 -18.67 -3.47
N TYR A 77 0.46 -18.81 -3.94
CA TYR A 77 -0.69 -19.24 -3.12
C TYR A 77 -0.99 -20.74 -3.24
N LYS A 78 -0.07 -21.53 -3.83
CA LYS A 78 -0.26 -22.95 -4.08
C LYS A 78 -0.61 -23.74 -2.81
N ASP A 79 0.06 -23.45 -1.72
CA ASP A 79 -0.14 -24.13 -0.43
C ASP A 79 -1.07 -23.35 0.52
N GLY A 80 -1.64 -22.24 0.05
CA GLY A 80 -2.54 -21.38 0.79
C GLY A 80 -4.02 -21.66 0.54
N SER A 81 -4.86 -20.68 0.93
CA SER A 81 -6.31 -20.75 0.75
C SER A 81 -6.72 -20.89 -0.71
N SER A 82 -7.66 -21.83 -1.00
CA SER A 82 -8.25 -21.98 -2.33
C SER A 82 -8.93 -20.69 -2.84
N VAL A 83 -9.48 -19.88 -1.91
CA VAL A 83 -10.16 -18.63 -2.23
C VAL A 83 -9.23 -17.65 -2.97
N PHE A 84 -7.97 -17.52 -2.54
CA PHE A 84 -7.02 -16.67 -3.24
C PHE A 84 -6.70 -17.19 -4.65
N ARG A 85 -6.51 -18.50 -4.80
CA ARG A 85 -6.26 -19.11 -6.11
C ARG A 85 -7.42 -18.90 -7.07
N ASP A 86 -8.65 -19.07 -6.59
CA ASP A 86 -9.85 -18.88 -7.42
C ASP A 86 -10.01 -17.40 -7.81
N LYS A 87 -9.71 -16.47 -6.90
CA LYS A 87 -9.66 -15.03 -7.19
C LYS A 87 -8.58 -14.71 -8.24
N ILE A 88 -7.38 -15.26 -8.12
CA ILE A 88 -6.29 -15.04 -9.08
C ILE A 88 -6.68 -15.57 -10.48
N ARG A 89 -7.29 -16.75 -10.57
CA ARG A 89 -7.82 -17.28 -11.83
C ARG A 89 -8.90 -16.39 -12.44
N SER A 90 -9.75 -15.79 -11.61
CA SER A 90 -10.73 -14.81 -12.07
C SER A 90 -10.05 -13.55 -12.62
N LEU A 91 -8.93 -13.11 -12.01
CA LEU A 91 -8.13 -11.99 -12.52
C LEU A 91 -7.53 -12.27 -13.90
N GLU A 92 -7.14 -13.51 -14.21
CA GLU A 92 -6.58 -13.89 -15.51
C GLU A 92 -7.53 -13.62 -16.69
N GLN A 93 -8.84 -13.51 -16.42
CA GLN A 93 -9.83 -13.13 -17.44
C GLN A 93 -9.72 -11.65 -17.85
N GLN A 94 -9.15 -10.80 -17.00
CA GLN A 94 -9.07 -9.36 -17.21
C GLN A 94 -7.63 -8.86 -17.34
N TYR A 95 -6.67 -9.57 -16.77
CA TYR A 95 -5.26 -9.17 -16.68
C TYR A 95 -4.35 -10.26 -17.23
N THR A 96 -3.31 -9.87 -17.96
CA THR A 96 -2.32 -10.78 -18.55
C THR A 96 -1.16 -11.07 -17.64
N SER A 97 -0.72 -10.05 -16.92
CA SER A 97 0.57 -10.05 -16.23
C SER A 97 0.60 -9.13 -15.03
N ILE A 98 1.61 -9.32 -14.21
CA ILE A 98 1.91 -8.55 -13.01
C ILE A 98 3.36 -8.08 -13.05
N ARG A 99 3.63 -6.92 -12.48
CA ARG A 99 4.98 -6.45 -12.22
C ARG A 99 5.11 -6.16 -10.72
N ARG A 100 6.10 -6.79 -10.11
CA ARG A 100 6.33 -6.67 -8.69
C ARG A 100 6.98 -5.35 -8.34
N THR A 101 6.61 -4.78 -7.20
CA THR A 101 7.32 -3.67 -6.59
C THR A 101 7.96 -4.10 -5.27
N ARG A 102 9.03 -3.43 -4.85
CA ARG A 102 9.69 -3.74 -3.59
C ARG A 102 8.79 -3.40 -2.40
N GLY A 103 8.63 -4.35 -1.46
CA GLY A 103 7.83 -4.19 -0.25
C GLY A 103 8.58 -3.44 0.86
N ASP A 104 8.97 -2.21 0.60
CA ASP A 104 9.73 -1.33 1.50
C ASP A 104 8.89 -0.14 2.03
N GLY A 105 7.55 -0.27 2.04
CA GLY A 105 6.63 0.80 2.43
C GLY A 105 6.40 1.87 1.34
N ASN A 106 7.15 1.83 0.25
CA ASN A 106 7.05 2.78 -0.86
C ASN A 106 6.35 2.21 -2.10
N CYS A 107 5.88 0.96 -2.02
CA CYS A 107 5.34 0.20 -3.15
C CYS A 107 4.17 0.90 -3.86
N ALA A 108 3.25 1.52 -3.13
CA ALA A 108 2.09 2.22 -3.69
C ALA A 108 2.52 3.38 -4.60
N TYR A 109 3.43 4.24 -4.11
CA TYR A 109 3.96 5.37 -4.89
C TYR A 109 4.74 4.90 -6.10
N ARG A 110 5.52 3.83 -5.93
CA ARG A 110 6.34 3.27 -7.00
C ARG A 110 5.49 2.61 -8.09
N ALA A 111 4.47 1.84 -7.69
CA ALA A 111 3.51 1.24 -8.61
C ALA A 111 2.73 2.30 -9.38
N PHE A 112 2.30 3.36 -8.69
CA PHE A 112 1.58 4.48 -9.29
C PHE A 112 2.40 5.15 -10.39
N ILE A 113 3.59 5.68 -10.04
CA ILE A 113 4.37 6.49 -10.99
C ILE A 113 4.92 5.65 -12.14
N PHE A 114 5.42 4.44 -11.85
CA PHE A 114 5.93 3.56 -12.89
C PHE A 114 4.82 3.18 -13.87
N GLY A 115 3.68 2.69 -13.36
CA GLY A 115 2.55 2.29 -14.21
C GLY A 115 2.00 3.44 -15.05
N TYR A 116 1.97 4.66 -14.49
CA TYR A 116 1.53 5.85 -15.22
C TYR A 116 2.51 6.26 -16.32
N MET A 117 3.80 6.35 -16.02
CA MET A 117 4.81 6.71 -17.01
C MET A 117 4.95 5.63 -18.09
N GLU A 118 4.91 4.36 -17.75
CA GLU A 118 4.93 3.26 -18.70
C GLU A 118 3.73 3.31 -19.67
N GLN A 119 2.55 3.66 -19.15
CA GLN A 119 1.36 3.84 -19.98
C GLN A 119 1.51 5.02 -20.95
N LEU A 120 2.11 6.14 -20.51
CA LEU A 120 2.42 7.26 -21.39
C LEU A 120 3.43 6.91 -22.47
N VAL A 121 4.47 6.15 -22.12
CA VAL A 121 5.46 5.63 -23.08
C VAL A 121 4.78 4.76 -24.15
N ASN A 122 3.88 3.87 -23.71
CA ASN A 122 3.21 2.90 -24.60
C ASN A 122 2.14 3.53 -25.49
N THR A 123 1.50 4.62 -25.07
CA THR A 123 0.43 5.29 -25.83
C THR A 123 0.91 6.49 -26.63
N ASP A 124 2.11 7.00 -26.33
CA ASP A 124 2.65 8.27 -26.88
C ASP A 124 1.62 9.43 -26.81
N ASP A 125 0.83 9.47 -25.73
CA ASP A 125 -0.20 10.50 -25.51
C ASP A 125 0.45 11.83 -25.12
N LEU A 126 0.81 12.63 -26.12
CA LEU A 126 1.43 13.94 -25.92
C LEU A 126 0.48 14.96 -25.27
N GLN A 127 -0.83 14.78 -25.38
CA GLN A 127 -1.79 15.66 -24.72
C GLN A 127 -1.78 15.40 -23.20
N GLU A 128 -1.86 14.16 -22.80
CA GLU A 128 -1.78 13.77 -21.40
C GLU A 128 -0.39 14.09 -20.80
N ARG A 129 0.69 13.83 -21.54
CA ARG A 129 2.04 14.27 -21.18
C ARG A 129 2.09 15.77 -20.85
N ASN A 130 1.58 16.61 -21.73
CA ASN A 130 1.56 18.07 -21.53
C ASN A 130 0.71 18.48 -20.33
N ARG A 131 -0.41 17.79 -20.10
CA ARG A 131 -1.28 18.01 -18.95
C ARG A 131 -0.53 17.76 -17.64
N VAL A 132 0.14 16.60 -17.51
CA VAL A 132 0.84 16.23 -16.26
C VAL A 132 2.06 17.11 -16.02
N VAL A 133 2.83 17.45 -17.05
CA VAL A 133 3.95 18.40 -16.94
C VAL A 133 3.45 19.77 -16.43
N THR A 134 2.33 20.25 -16.97
CA THR A 134 1.72 21.51 -16.51
C THR A 134 1.26 21.39 -15.04
N CYS A 135 0.66 20.26 -14.68
CA CYS A 135 0.24 19.98 -13.31
C CYS A 135 1.44 20.00 -12.35
N LEU A 136 2.54 19.29 -12.66
CA LEU A 136 3.75 19.27 -11.84
C LEU A 136 4.34 20.67 -11.65
N ARG A 137 4.43 21.47 -12.71
CA ARG A 137 4.89 22.86 -12.61
C ARG A 137 4.02 23.72 -11.70
N GLN A 138 2.71 23.51 -11.72
CA GLN A 138 1.79 24.20 -10.78
C GLN A 138 1.99 23.74 -9.33
N TRP A 139 2.39 22.49 -9.13
CA TRP A 139 2.67 21.96 -7.82
C TRP A 139 3.91 22.56 -7.16
N LYS A 140 4.89 23.03 -7.92
CA LYS A 140 6.07 23.72 -7.36
C LYS A 140 5.66 24.82 -6.37
N LYS A 141 4.73 25.70 -6.78
CA LYS A 141 4.22 26.78 -5.93
C LYS A 141 3.43 26.23 -4.72
N LYS A 142 2.55 25.24 -4.94
CA LYS A 142 1.73 24.65 -3.86
C LYS A 142 2.57 23.96 -2.81
N LEU A 143 3.67 23.31 -3.18
CA LEU A 143 4.60 22.68 -2.23
C LEU A 143 5.28 23.73 -1.33
N VAL A 144 5.72 24.85 -1.91
CA VAL A 144 6.29 25.97 -1.12
C VAL A 144 5.23 26.57 -0.19
N GLU A 145 4.00 26.75 -0.66
CA GLU A 145 2.86 27.21 0.16
C GLU A 145 2.52 26.25 1.29
N ALA A 146 2.71 24.94 1.11
CA ALA A 146 2.56 23.92 2.14
C ALA A 146 3.74 23.87 3.13
N GLY A 147 4.79 24.70 2.94
CA GLY A 147 5.93 24.84 3.83
C GLY A 147 7.15 23.99 3.46
N PHE A 148 7.12 23.28 2.32
CA PHE A 148 8.29 22.52 1.85
C PHE A 148 9.32 23.44 1.20
N GLN A 149 10.59 23.20 1.49
CA GLN A 149 11.69 23.95 0.88
C GLN A 149 11.91 23.47 -0.56
N GLU A 150 12.01 24.39 -1.50
CA GLU A 150 12.17 24.09 -2.93
C GLU A 150 13.38 23.17 -3.20
N LEU A 151 14.50 23.41 -2.53
CA LEU A 151 15.71 22.59 -2.62
C LEU A 151 15.47 21.11 -2.36
N VAL A 152 14.44 20.74 -1.59
CA VAL A 152 14.16 19.34 -1.24
C VAL A 152 13.54 18.57 -2.40
N PHE A 153 12.72 19.22 -3.23
CA PHE A 153 11.92 18.54 -4.25
C PHE A 153 12.21 18.97 -5.70
N GLU A 154 12.95 20.06 -5.91
CA GLU A 154 13.16 20.64 -7.24
C GLU A 154 13.84 19.66 -8.20
N ASP A 155 14.96 19.06 -7.77
CA ASP A 155 15.71 18.10 -8.61
C ASP A 155 14.84 16.89 -8.99
N ALA A 156 14.07 16.36 -8.03
CA ALA A 156 13.16 15.25 -8.29
C ALA A 156 12.04 15.62 -9.28
N MET A 157 11.52 16.82 -9.16
CA MET A 157 10.47 17.32 -10.06
C MET A 157 11.02 17.53 -11.47
N GLU A 158 12.22 18.09 -11.61
CA GLU A 158 12.88 18.28 -12.90
C GLU A 158 13.18 16.96 -13.59
N VAL A 159 13.70 15.97 -12.86
CA VAL A 159 13.94 14.61 -13.38
C VAL A 159 12.68 14.01 -13.98
N VAL A 160 11.54 14.09 -13.27
CA VAL A 160 10.27 13.56 -13.79
C VAL A 160 9.79 14.35 -15.00
N ILE A 161 9.88 15.69 -14.96
CA ILE A 161 9.47 16.55 -16.08
C ILE A 161 10.33 16.32 -17.32
N ASP A 162 11.64 16.14 -17.17
CA ASP A 162 12.55 15.89 -18.28
C ASP A 162 12.29 14.53 -18.93
N GLN A 163 12.07 13.49 -18.13
CA GLN A 163 11.65 12.18 -18.65
C GLN A 163 10.34 12.28 -19.43
N LEU A 164 9.35 13.00 -18.92
CA LEU A 164 8.09 13.24 -19.64
C LEU A 164 8.29 14.07 -20.91
N ASN A 165 9.12 15.11 -20.87
CA ASN A 165 9.39 15.95 -22.03
C ASN A 165 10.15 15.23 -23.16
N SER A 166 10.87 14.15 -22.86
CA SER A 166 11.53 13.35 -23.88
C SER A 166 10.55 12.57 -24.76
N LEU A 167 9.32 12.31 -24.27
CA LEU A 167 8.26 11.70 -25.09
C LEU A 167 7.94 12.58 -26.30
N GLY A 168 7.88 11.99 -27.50
CA GLY A 168 7.62 12.70 -28.76
C GLY A 168 8.84 13.46 -29.31
N THR A 169 10.06 13.21 -28.80
CA THR A 169 11.31 13.73 -29.37
C THR A 169 11.99 12.67 -30.26
N GLU A 170 13.15 13.01 -30.84
CA GLU A 170 13.95 12.06 -31.65
C GLU A 170 14.50 10.91 -30.80
N GLU A 171 14.74 11.12 -29.49
CA GLU A 171 15.19 10.12 -28.52
C GLU A 171 14.16 10.02 -27.38
N PRO A 172 13.01 9.37 -27.62
CA PRO A 172 11.95 9.29 -26.61
C PRO A 172 12.32 8.33 -25.47
N LEU A 173 11.79 8.63 -24.28
CA LEU A 173 11.82 7.70 -23.17
C LEU A 173 11.25 6.33 -23.60
N GLN A 174 12.01 5.29 -23.41
CA GLN A 174 11.59 3.90 -23.66
C GLN A 174 11.32 3.17 -22.36
N THR A 175 10.49 2.14 -22.40
CA THR A 175 10.18 1.32 -21.21
C THR A 175 11.44 0.78 -20.54
N ALA A 176 12.45 0.33 -21.31
CA ALA A 176 13.70 -0.16 -20.76
C ALA A 176 14.47 0.92 -19.96
N MET A 177 14.49 2.16 -20.47
CA MET A 177 15.11 3.29 -19.78
C MET A 177 14.31 3.69 -18.52
N LEU A 178 12.98 3.66 -18.60
CA LEU A 178 12.11 3.88 -17.44
C LEU A 178 12.37 2.83 -16.35
N GLU A 179 12.52 1.56 -16.73
CA GLU A 179 12.86 0.48 -15.81
C GLU A 179 14.20 0.72 -15.14
N GLU A 180 15.23 1.09 -15.89
CA GLU A 180 16.56 1.41 -15.37
C GLU A 180 16.49 2.58 -14.38
N ASN A 181 15.84 3.67 -14.73
CA ASN A 181 15.68 4.84 -13.87
C ASN A 181 14.92 4.49 -12.57
N MET A 182 13.87 3.69 -12.66
CA MET A 182 13.07 3.30 -11.49
C MET A 182 13.71 2.19 -10.64
N ARG A 183 14.78 1.55 -11.13
CA ARG A 183 15.63 0.61 -10.40
C ARG A 183 16.88 1.27 -9.82
N ASP A 184 17.19 2.48 -10.27
CA ASP A 184 18.34 3.24 -9.75
C ASP A 184 18.14 3.61 -8.28
N SER A 185 19.21 3.42 -7.50
CA SER A 185 19.19 3.58 -6.04
C SER A 185 19.07 5.03 -5.56
N MET A 186 19.30 6.00 -6.44
CA MET A 186 19.16 7.44 -6.15
C MET A 186 17.87 8.00 -6.75
N LEU A 187 17.59 7.69 -8.01
CA LEU A 187 16.44 8.26 -8.73
C LEU A 187 15.11 7.76 -8.19
N SER A 188 14.95 6.45 -8.00
CA SER A 188 13.69 5.89 -7.55
C SER A 188 13.24 6.42 -6.18
N PRO A 189 14.09 6.44 -5.13
CA PRO A 189 13.73 7.06 -3.85
C PRO A 189 13.44 8.55 -3.96
N MET A 190 14.18 9.29 -4.80
CA MET A 190 13.98 10.73 -5.01
C MET A 190 12.60 11.02 -5.63
N ILE A 191 12.19 10.25 -6.64
CA ILE A 191 10.87 10.36 -7.24
C ILE A 191 9.77 10.00 -6.24
N VAL A 192 9.95 8.93 -5.47
CA VAL A 192 8.99 8.53 -4.41
C VAL A 192 8.85 9.62 -3.36
N MET A 193 9.96 10.23 -2.92
CA MET A 193 9.92 11.36 -1.98
C MET A 193 9.07 12.51 -2.55
N LEU A 194 9.27 12.90 -3.80
CA LEU A 194 8.44 13.93 -4.44
C LEU A 194 6.95 13.58 -4.36
N LEU A 195 6.57 12.34 -4.68
CA LEU A 195 5.16 11.90 -4.62
C LEU A 195 4.60 11.97 -3.21
N ARG A 196 5.38 11.62 -2.19
CA ARG A 196 4.99 11.74 -0.78
C ARG A 196 4.73 13.20 -0.39
N LEU A 197 5.59 14.12 -0.84
CA LEU A 197 5.40 15.55 -0.59
C LEU A 197 4.16 16.10 -1.33
N LEU A 198 3.91 15.69 -2.57
CA LEU A 198 2.68 16.03 -3.30
C LEU A 198 1.43 15.53 -2.58
N THR A 199 1.46 14.29 -2.10
CA THR A 199 0.38 13.67 -1.33
C THR A 199 0.13 14.43 -0.03
N SER A 200 1.18 14.72 0.74
CA SER A 200 1.10 15.47 1.98
C SER A 200 0.51 16.86 1.75
N ALA A 201 1.03 17.59 0.75
CA ALA A 201 0.53 18.92 0.44
C ALA A 201 -0.94 18.91 -0.01
N GLU A 202 -1.39 17.89 -0.76
CA GLU A 202 -2.79 17.76 -1.15
C GLU A 202 -3.69 17.47 0.06
N ILE A 203 -3.28 16.58 0.95
CA ILE A 203 -4.01 16.29 2.20
C ILE A 203 -4.12 17.55 3.07
N GLN A 204 -3.02 18.27 3.27
CA GLN A 204 -3.00 19.50 4.06
C GLN A 204 -3.84 20.61 3.41
N ARG A 205 -3.77 20.76 2.09
CA ARG A 205 -4.56 21.76 1.34
C ARG A 205 -6.07 21.49 1.45
N ARG A 206 -6.47 20.24 1.60
CA ARG A 206 -7.88 19.82 1.71
C ARG A 206 -8.18 19.25 3.10
N THR A 207 -7.67 19.89 4.13
CA THR A 207 -7.83 19.47 5.54
C THR A 207 -9.29 19.14 5.88
N ASP A 208 -10.24 19.98 5.48
CA ASP A 208 -11.67 19.77 5.78
C ASP A 208 -12.22 18.46 5.18
N PHE A 209 -11.70 18.05 4.03
CA PHE A 209 -12.08 16.79 3.40
C PHE A 209 -11.43 15.59 4.08
N PHE A 210 -10.13 15.68 4.39
CA PHE A 210 -9.37 14.55 4.90
C PHE A 210 -9.47 14.36 6.42
N ALA A 211 -9.79 15.41 7.19
CA ALA A 211 -9.84 15.32 8.65
C ALA A 211 -10.74 14.19 9.19
N PRO A 212 -11.96 13.93 8.68
CA PRO A 212 -12.77 12.83 9.17
C PRO A 212 -12.14 11.44 8.97
N PHE A 213 -11.37 11.26 7.90
CA PHE A 213 -10.67 10.00 7.63
C PHE A 213 -9.45 9.84 8.54
N VAL A 214 -8.70 10.91 8.76
CA VAL A 214 -7.54 10.92 9.68
C VAL A 214 -8.00 10.60 11.10
N MET A 215 -9.10 11.20 11.57
CA MET A 215 -9.68 10.90 12.89
C MET A 215 -10.18 9.45 13.01
N GLY A 216 -10.60 8.83 11.90
CA GLY A 216 -11.02 7.43 11.89
C GLY A 216 -9.87 6.42 11.90
N LEU A 217 -8.65 6.84 11.53
CA LEU A 217 -7.46 5.97 11.47
C LEU A 217 -6.52 6.15 12.67
N CYS A 218 -6.55 7.32 13.28
CA CYS A 218 -5.65 7.67 14.38
C CYS A 218 -6.45 7.95 15.65
N ASP A 219 -5.75 8.02 16.78
CA ASP A 219 -6.32 8.50 18.04
C ASP A 219 -6.86 9.94 17.88
N ASP A 220 -7.89 10.30 18.64
CA ASP A 220 -8.71 11.53 18.49
C ASP A 220 -7.93 12.86 18.50
N ASP A 221 -6.67 12.88 18.94
CA ASP A 221 -5.87 14.09 19.09
C ASP A 221 -4.90 14.37 17.92
N VAL A 222 -4.89 13.55 16.86
CA VAL A 222 -3.96 13.70 15.73
C VAL A 222 -4.51 14.69 14.71
N THR A 223 -3.82 15.83 14.52
CA THR A 223 -4.16 16.78 13.44
C THR A 223 -3.76 16.24 12.06
N VAL A 224 -4.41 16.75 11.00
CA VAL A 224 -4.06 16.39 9.61
C VAL A 224 -2.58 16.64 9.29
N GLN A 225 -2.01 17.73 9.81
CA GLN A 225 -0.59 18.03 9.63
C GLN A 225 0.31 17.02 10.35
N GLN A 226 -0.02 16.64 11.58
CA GLN A 226 0.72 15.61 12.33
C GLN A 226 0.61 14.24 11.63
N PHE A 227 -0.57 13.91 11.10
CA PHE A 227 -0.75 12.71 10.28
C PHE A 227 0.18 12.73 9.06
N CYS A 228 0.22 13.83 8.32
CA CYS A 228 1.10 13.96 7.16
C CYS A 228 2.57 13.78 7.54
N THR A 229 3.04 14.47 8.57
CA THR A 229 4.43 14.41 9.02
C THR A 229 4.84 13.02 9.52
N LYS A 230 3.90 12.26 10.12
CA LYS A 230 4.20 10.96 10.71
C LYS A 230 3.98 9.77 9.75
N TYR A 231 2.96 9.84 8.90
CA TYR A 231 2.49 8.67 8.13
C TYR A 231 2.52 8.87 6.60
N VAL A 232 2.77 10.08 6.10
CA VAL A 232 2.78 10.35 4.65
C VAL A 232 4.17 10.72 4.15
N GLU A 233 4.82 11.69 4.80
CA GLU A 233 6.11 12.25 4.37
C GLU A 233 7.30 11.29 4.53
N PRO A 234 7.42 10.49 5.63
CA PRO A 234 8.59 9.65 5.82
C PRO A 234 8.66 8.53 4.79
N MET A 235 9.88 8.28 4.31
CA MET A 235 10.16 7.14 3.44
C MET A 235 10.00 5.83 4.21
N GLY A 236 9.40 4.83 3.54
CA GLY A 236 9.21 3.52 4.13
C GLY A 236 7.89 3.33 4.89
N GLU A 237 7.14 4.41 5.12
CA GLU A 237 5.80 4.30 5.71
C GLU A 237 4.80 3.74 4.69
N GLU A 238 4.00 2.77 5.10
CA GLU A 238 2.99 2.15 4.25
C GLU A 238 1.89 3.16 3.89
N SER A 239 1.42 3.09 2.65
CA SER A 239 0.34 3.94 2.15
C SER A 239 -0.98 3.19 2.18
N ASP A 240 -2.02 3.87 2.61
CA ASP A 240 -3.39 3.41 2.63
C ASP A 240 -4.26 4.22 1.64
N HIS A 241 -5.56 4.04 1.68
CA HIS A 241 -6.54 4.70 0.81
C HIS A 241 -6.43 6.22 0.82
N ILE A 242 -6.18 6.84 1.98
CA ILE A 242 -6.07 8.31 2.10
C ILE A 242 -4.96 8.84 1.21
N GLN A 243 -3.77 8.23 1.28
CA GLN A 243 -2.63 8.66 0.49
C GLN A 243 -2.89 8.45 -1.01
N LEU A 244 -3.55 7.34 -1.36
CA LEU A 244 -3.85 7.05 -2.75
C LEU A 244 -4.88 8.01 -3.35
N VAL A 245 -5.95 8.35 -2.61
CA VAL A 245 -6.93 9.37 -3.00
C VAL A 245 -6.23 10.72 -3.21
N ALA A 246 -5.42 11.14 -2.25
CA ALA A 246 -4.73 12.42 -2.33
C ALA A 246 -3.74 12.50 -3.50
N LEU A 247 -2.98 11.42 -3.75
CA LEU A 247 -2.05 11.36 -4.89
C LEU A 247 -2.80 11.39 -6.24
N THR A 248 -3.89 10.63 -6.34
CA THR A 248 -4.78 10.60 -7.51
C THR A 248 -5.32 12.00 -7.81
N ASP A 249 -5.82 12.71 -6.80
CA ASP A 249 -6.32 14.08 -6.94
C ASP A 249 -5.20 15.09 -7.23
N ALA A 250 -4.03 14.93 -6.60
CA ALA A 250 -2.90 15.82 -6.82
C ALA A 250 -2.42 15.84 -8.28
N LEU A 251 -2.31 14.68 -8.90
CA LEU A 251 -1.81 14.52 -10.26
C LEU A 251 -2.90 14.40 -11.32
N LEU A 252 -4.16 14.31 -10.89
CA LEU A 252 -5.31 14.08 -11.77
C LEU A 252 -5.14 12.81 -12.62
N VAL A 253 -4.66 11.73 -12.00
CA VAL A 253 -4.42 10.44 -12.65
C VAL A 253 -5.32 9.37 -12.04
N PRO A 254 -6.33 8.87 -12.76
CA PRO A 254 -7.23 7.83 -12.29
C PRO A 254 -6.50 6.50 -12.08
N VAL A 255 -6.79 5.84 -10.96
CA VAL A 255 -6.16 4.56 -10.56
C VAL A 255 -7.23 3.53 -10.23
N ARG A 256 -7.08 2.30 -10.71
CA ARG A 256 -7.87 1.15 -10.28
C ARG A 256 -7.07 0.32 -9.27
N VAL A 257 -7.63 0.11 -8.11
CA VAL A 257 -7.09 -0.82 -7.10
C VAL A 257 -7.93 -2.09 -7.10
N ILE A 258 -7.27 -3.21 -7.32
CA ILE A 258 -7.85 -4.55 -7.27
C ILE A 258 -7.46 -5.19 -5.94
N TYR A 259 -8.43 -5.69 -5.17
CA TYR A 259 -8.19 -6.21 -3.82
C TYR A 259 -8.08 -7.72 -3.81
N LEU A 260 -6.88 -8.21 -3.54
CA LEU A 260 -6.64 -9.63 -3.26
C LEU A 260 -6.58 -9.85 -1.75
N ASP A 261 -7.76 -9.84 -1.13
CA ASP A 261 -7.95 -10.01 0.32
C ASP A 261 -9.09 -11.01 0.62
N MET A 262 -9.36 -11.24 1.89
CA MET A 262 -10.42 -12.16 2.35
C MET A 262 -11.76 -11.46 2.59
N SER A 263 -11.87 -10.15 2.41
CA SER A 263 -12.99 -9.33 2.86
C SER A 263 -14.35 -9.73 2.27
N MET A 264 -14.39 -10.18 1.00
CA MET A 264 -15.63 -10.59 0.34
C MET A 264 -16.00 -12.06 0.55
N ALA A 265 -15.02 -12.93 0.75
CA ALA A 265 -15.30 -14.35 1.03
C ALA A 265 -16.11 -14.54 2.30
N THR A 266 -15.92 -13.67 3.28
CA THR A 266 -16.62 -13.71 4.57
C THR A 266 -18.02 -13.09 4.47
N ALA A 267 -18.21 -12.04 3.68
CA ALA A 267 -19.52 -11.35 3.54
C ALA A 267 -20.53 -12.12 2.70
N MET A 268 -20.08 -12.95 1.74
CA MET A 268 -20.91 -13.67 0.78
C MET A 268 -21.17 -15.15 1.15
N ALA A 269 -20.48 -15.69 2.15
CA ALA A 269 -20.63 -17.09 2.59
C ALA A 269 -22.08 -17.43 3.03
N GLY A 270 -22.94 -16.43 3.26
CA GLY A 270 -24.34 -16.57 3.62
C GLY A 270 -25.35 -16.40 2.47
N LEU A 271 -24.93 -15.94 1.27
CA LEU A 271 -25.84 -15.49 0.20
C LEU A 271 -25.75 -16.32 -1.09
N GLY A 272 -24.92 -17.38 -1.15
CA GLY A 272 -24.84 -18.27 -2.31
C GLY A 272 -24.31 -17.61 -3.60
N ASN A 273 -23.65 -16.46 -3.47
CA ASN A 273 -23.07 -15.75 -4.61
C ASN A 273 -21.58 -16.11 -4.78
N ASP A 274 -21.11 -16.06 -6.02
CA ASP A 274 -19.78 -16.53 -6.45
C ASP A 274 -18.65 -15.85 -5.64
N SER A 275 -18.00 -16.60 -4.76
CA SER A 275 -16.89 -16.14 -3.91
C SER A 275 -15.61 -15.85 -4.69
N THR A 276 -15.63 -16.04 -6.01
CA THR A 276 -14.49 -15.86 -6.91
C THR A 276 -14.36 -14.44 -7.44
N MET A 277 -15.37 -13.58 -7.26
CA MET A 277 -15.29 -12.19 -7.72
C MET A 277 -14.25 -11.39 -6.94
N VAL A 278 -13.37 -10.74 -7.68
CA VAL A 278 -12.36 -9.85 -7.13
C VAL A 278 -12.91 -8.42 -7.11
N ASN A 279 -12.89 -7.81 -5.94
CA ASN A 279 -13.28 -6.41 -5.81
C ASN A 279 -12.25 -5.49 -6.43
N HIS A 280 -12.73 -4.40 -6.98
CA HIS A 280 -11.89 -3.27 -7.34
C HIS A 280 -12.55 -1.96 -6.96
N HIS A 281 -11.74 -0.94 -6.80
CA HIS A 281 -12.18 0.44 -6.63
C HIS A 281 -11.42 1.35 -7.58
N ASP A 282 -12.18 2.20 -8.29
CA ASP A 282 -11.61 3.21 -9.16
C ASP A 282 -11.50 4.54 -8.40
N PHE A 283 -10.28 4.94 -8.13
CA PHE A 283 -9.96 6.26 -7.60
C PHE A 283 -9.94 7.24 -8.77
N ILE A 284 -11.04 7.96 -8.94
CA ILE A 284 -11.19 8.97 -9.98
C ILE A 284 -11.02 10.35 -9.36
N PRO A 285 -10.11 11.21 -9.87
CA PRO A 285 -9.93 12.56 -9.38
C PRO A 285 -11.25 13.32 -9.30
N GLU A 286 -11.46 14.07 -8.20
CA GLU A 286 -12.71 14.81 -7.98
C GLU A 286 -13.02 15.76 -9.14
N ALA A 287 -12.02 16.44 -9.68
CA ALA A 287 -12.17 17.33 -10.83
C ALA A 287 -12.73 16.62 -12.08
N MET A 288 -12.36 15.35 -12.30
CA MET A 288 -12.83 14.55 -13.44
C MET A 288 -14.22 13.96 -13.21
N GLN A 289 -14.67 13.77 -11.97
CA GLN A 289 -16.01 13.25 -11.66
C GLN A 289 -17.12 14.22 -12.05
N GLN A 290 -16.86 15.51 -12.01
CA GLN A 290 -17.84 16.55 -12.37
C GLN A 290 -18.10 16.55 -13.88
N ASP A 291 -17.09 16.31 -14.70
CA ASP A 291 -17.20 16.26 -16.15
C ASP A 291 -17.77 14.94 -16.66
N ALA A 292 -17.62 13.84 -15.92
CA ALA A 292 -18.10 12.49 -16.29
C ALA A 292 -19.64 12.38 -16.35
N LYS A 293 -20.39 13.35 -15.80
CA LYS A 293 -21.87 13.37 -15.91
C LYS A 293 -22.37 13.63 -17.34
N VAL A 294 -21.51 14.05 -18.25
CA VAL A 294 -21.83 14.45 -19.63
C VAL A 294 -21.11 13.57 -20.69
N SER A 295 -20.08 12.82 -20.33
CA SER A 295 -19.21 12.09 -21.25
C SER A 295 -18.98 10.63 -20.82
N LYS A 296 -18.20 9.87 -21.59
CA LYS A 296 -17.85 8.47 -21.30
C LYS A 296 -17.22 8.33 -19.91
N PRO A 297 -17.41 7.17 -19.22
CA PRO A 297 -16.77 6.93 -17.93
C PRO A 297 -15.24 7.07 -18.06
N VAL A 298 -14.65 7.75 -17.09
CA VAL A 298 -13.19 7.93 -17.00
C VAL A 298 -12.55 6.56 -16.81
N GLN A 299 -11.56 6.24 -17.64
CA GLN A 299 -10.82 4.99 -17.53
C GLN A 299 -9.57 5.18 -16.69
N PRO A 300 -9.26 4.24 -15.78
CA PRO A 300 -8.01 4.26 -15.04
C PRO A 300 -6.78 4.16 -15.94
N TRP A 301 -5.77 4.98 -15.65
CA TRP A 301 -4.45 4.91 -16.30
C TRP A 301 -3.58 3.82 -15.69
N VAL A 302 -3.74 3.60 -14.40
CA VAL A 302 -2.91 2.66 -13.62
C VAL A 302 -3.82 1.62 -12.98
N HIS A 303 -3.41 0.35 -13.08
CA HIS A 303 -4.06 -0.77 -12.40
C HIS A 303 -3.08 -1.36 -11.40
N VAL A 304 -3.46 -1.42 -10.13
CA VAL A 304 -2.64 -2.00 -9.07
C VAL A 304 -3.36 -3.12 -8.33
N LEU A 305 -2.62 -4.15 -7.97
CA LEU A 305 -3.08 -5.21 -7.10
C LEU A 305 -2.70 -4.87 -5.66
N TYR A 306 -3.69 -4.69 -4.82
CA TYR A 306 -3.49 -4.57 -3.39
C TYR A 306 -3.54 -5.96 -2.73
N ARG A 307 -2.49 -6.24 -1.97
CA ARG A 307 -2.44 -7.31 -0.97
C ARG A 307 -2.19 -6.63 0.38
N PRO A 308 -2.64 -7.16 1.52
CA PRO A 308 -2.44 -6.48 2.81
C PRO A 308 -1.00 -5.97 2.97
N GLY A 309 -0.85 -4.63 3.09
CA GLY A 309 0.44 -3.93 3.20
C GLY A 309 1.28 -3.85 1.93
N HIS A 310 0.76 -4.20 0.74
CA HIS A 310 1.58 -4.23 -0.48
C HIS A 310 0.79 -3.93 -1.76
N TYR A 311 1.45 -3.25 -2.72
CA TYR A 311 0.90 -2.94 -4.04
C TYR A 311 1.84 -3.42 -5.14
N ASP A 312 1.31 -4.14 -6.13
CA ASP A 312 1.97 -4.53 -7.39
C ASP A 312 1.22 -3.94 -8.58
N ILE A 313 1.86 -3.86 -9.75
CA ILE A 313 1.24 -3.34 -10.98
C ILE A 313 0.59 -4.48 -11.75
N LEU A 314 -0.65 -4.27 -12.22
CA LEU A 314 -1.37 -5.20 -13.09
C LEU A 314 -1.51 -4.66 -14.51
N TYR A 315 -1.40 -5.55 -15.48
CA TYR A 315 -1.54 -5.24 -16.89
C TYR A 315 -2.83 -5.84 -17.44
N PRO A 316 -3.83 -5.03 -17.80
CA PRO A 316 -5.07 -5.53 -18.37
C PRO A 316 -4.85 -6.13 -19.76
N HIS A 317 -5.72 -7.03 -20.17
CA HIS A 317 -5.78 -7.44 -21.58
C HIS A 317 -5.99 -6.22 -22.47
N ALA A 318 -5.27 -6.15 -23.59
CA ALA A 318 -5.49 -5.10 -24.57
C ALA A 318 -6.97 -5.10 -24.99
N SER A 319 -7.69 -4.02 -24.74
CA SER A 319 -9.06 -3.91 -25.22
C SER A 319 -9.06 -3.83 -26.73
N ALA A 320 -10.10 -4.37 -27.39
CA ALA A 320 -10.24 -4.30 -28.85
C ALA A 320 -10.12 -2.85 -29.40
N ALA A 321 -10.42 -1.86 -28.56
CA ALA A 321 -10.27 -0.45 -28.91
C ALA A 321 -8.80 0.05 -28.90
N GLN A 322 -7.96 -0.50 -28.00
CA GLN A 322 -6.52 -0.18 -27.94
C GLN A 322 -5.76 -0.88 -29.07
N THR A 323 -6.15 -2.09 -29.45
CA THR A 323 -5.52 -2.84 -30.57
C THR A 323 -5.78 -2.15 -31.91
N ALA A 324 -6.93 -1.49 -32.08
CA ALA A 324 -7.26 -0.74 -33.30
C ALA A 324 -6.50 0.61 -33.41
N ALA A 325 -6.11 1.22 -32.30
CA ALA A 325 -5.32 2.46 -32.30
C ALA A 325 -3.82 2.23 -32.62
N LEU A 326 -3.29 1.03 -32.31
CA LEU A 326 -1.90 0.65 -32.60
C LEU A 326 -1.70 0.14 -34.04
N SER A 327 -2.79 -0.03 -34.81
CA SER A 327 -2.77 -0.52 -36.21
C SER A 327 -3.07 0.57 -37.26
N GLN A 328 -3.14 1.82 -36.85
CA GLN A 328 -3.26 2.99 -37.72
C GLN A 328 -2.00 3.84 -37.69
#